data_fc2039a84fe1f03da57d74d5b9d9dd0f
#
_entry.id   fc2039a84fe1f03da57d74d5b9d9dd0f
#
_cell.length_a   1.000
_cell.length_b   1.000
_cell.length_c   1.000
_cell.angle_alpha   90.00
_cell.angle_beta   90.00
_cell.angle_gamma   90.00
#
_symmetry.space_group_name_H-M   'P 1'
#
loop_
_entity.id
_entity.type
_entity.pdbx_description
1 polymer ?
#
loop_
_entity_poly.entity_id
_entity_poly.type
_entity_poly.pdbx_seq_one_letter_code
_entity_poly.pdbx_strand_id
1 'polypeptide(L)'
;MRVLLVDDSEPWRQFVSLALQVETRCQIIGEVSDGAGAVRQAEQLQPDLIILDIGLPNLNGLEAARLIRKQAPESRILFLSQNQSWDIVEAALQAGAGGYVVKAHAGKELMPAVESVLGGQQFVSAGVSEHVFA
;
A
#
# COMPACT_ATOMS: atom_id res chain seq x y z
N MET A 1 1.43 8.65 -13.01
CA MET A 1 0.61 7.80 -12.13
C MET A 1 0.21 8.57 -10.88
N ARG A 2 -1.06 8.55 -10.57
CA ARG A 2 -1.63 9.28 -9.43
C ARG A 2 -1.62 8.36 -8.21
N VAL A 3 -1.01 8.82 -7.11
CA VAL A 3 -0.77 7.98 -5.93
C VAL A 3 -1.40 8.60 -4.68
N LEU A 4 -2.13 7.79 -3.93
CA LEU A 4 -2.67 8.16 -2.62
C LEU A 4 -1.85 7.45 -1.54
N LEU A 5 -1.35 8.23 -0.55
CA LEU A 5 -0.59 7.68 0.57
C LEU A 5 -1.47 7.59 1.80
N VAL A 6 -1.48 6.43 2.45
CA VAL A 6 -2.28 6.20 3.65
C VAL A 6 -1.42 5.59 4.74
N ASP A 7 -1.10 6.38 5.76
CA ASP A 7 -0.30 5.94 6.91
C ASP A 7 -0.52 6.95 8.02
N ASP A 8 -0.73 6.50 9.25
CA ASP A 8 -0.91 7.41 10.38
C ASP A 8 0.42 8.01 10.86
N SER A 9 1.55 7.53 10.34
CA SER A 9 2.87 8.04 10.67
C SER A 9 3.32 9.07 9.64
N GLU A 10 3.45 10.32 10.05
CA GLU A 10 3.96 11.36 9.17
C GLU A 10 5.36 11.06 8.65
N PRO A 11 6.32 10.57 9.48
CA PRO A 11 7.63 10.22 8.98
C PRO A 11 7.59 9.18 7.85
N TRP A 12 6.70 8.21 7.92
CA TRP A 12 6.56 7.22 6.85
C TRP A 12 5.97 7.84 5.58
N ARG A 13 4.99 8.74 5.72
CA ARG A 13 4.47 9.45 4.55
C ARG A 13 5.56 10.28 3.88
N GLN A 14 6.40 10.94 4.68
CA GLN A 14 7.52 11.72 4.14
C GLN A 14 8.53 10.83 3.43
N PHE A 15 8.87 9.69 4.02
CA PHE A 15 9.80 8.74 3.40
C PHE A 15 9.30 8.29 2.03
N VAL A 16 8.03 7.88 1.95
CA VAL A 16 7.44 7.42 0.70
C VAL A 16 7.37 8.55 -0.32
N SER A 17 6.97 9.74 0.13
CA SER A 17 6.88 10.91 -0.74
C SER A 17 8.22 11.24 -1.38
N LEU A 18 9.30 11.24 -0.57
CA LEU A 18 10.64 11.50 -1.08
C LEU A 18 11.10 10.41 -2.06
N ALA A 19 10.82 9.15 -1.73
CA ALA A 19 11.19 8.05 -2.61
C ALA A 19 10.49 8.14 -3.96
N LEU A 20 9.23 8.52 -3.97
CA LEU A 20 8.45 8.63 -5.21
C LEU A 20 8.78 9.88 -6.02
N GLN A 21 9.34 10.91 -5.40
CA GLN A 21 9.73 12.12 -6.14
C GLN A 21 10.82 11.84 -7.17
N VAL A 22 11.64 10.81 -6.93
CA VAL A 22 12.68 10.41 -7.87
C VAL A 22 12.08 9.80 -9.13
N GLU A 23 10.88 9.24 -9.00
CA GLU A 23 10.17 8.64 -10.12
C GLU A 23 9.17 9.66 -10.69
N THR A 24 9.52 10.26 -11.81
CA THR A 24 8.74 11.35 -12.40
C THR A 24 7.36 10.93 -12.89
N ARG A 25 7.14 9.61 -13.04
CA ARG A 25 5.83 9.09 -13.46
C ARG A 25 4.82 9.05 -12.32
N CYS A 26 5.28 9.19 -11.06
CA CYS A 26 4.41 9.13 -9.90
C CYS A 26 4.13 10.52 -9.35
N GLN A 27 2.87 10.83 -9.10
CA GLN A 27 2.43 12.08 -8.50
C GLN A 27 1.56 11.76 -7.29
N ILE A 28 1.95 12.26 -6.13
CA ILE A 28 1.15 12.09 -4.91
C ILE A 28 0.02 13.10 -4.94
N ILE A 29 -1.21 12.61 -4.94
CA ILE A 29 -2.40 13.45 -5.05
C ILE A 29 -3.15 13.60 -3.73
N GLY A 30 -2.72 12.89 -2.70
CA GLY A 30 -3.34 13.01 -1.38
C GLY A 30 -2.58 12.19 -0.36
N GLU A 31 -2.72 12.60 0.91
CA GLU A 31 -2.17 11.88 2.05
C GLU A 31 -3.25 11.79 3.11
N VAL A 32 -3.43 10.61 3.66
CA VAL A 32 -4.49 10.32 4.62
C VAL A 32 -3.89 9.57 5.80
N SER A 33 -4.41 9.80 7.00
CA SER A 33 -3.88 9.22 8.21
C SER A 33 -4.77 8.16 8.86
N ASP A 34 -5.92 7.83 8.25
CA ASP A 34 -6.79 6.78 8.79
C ASP A 34 -7.50 6.02 7.67
N GLY A 35 -8.09 4.88 8.05
CA GLY A 35 -8.73 3.99 7.07
C GLY A 35 -10.02 4.55 6.48
N ALA A 36 -10.82 5.23 7.28
CA ALA A 36 -12.08 5.82 6.79
C ALA A 36 -11.78 6.91 5.76
N GLY A 37 -10.76 7.74 6.04
CA GLY A 37 -10.32 8.76 5.10
C GLY A 37 -9.79 8.15 3.81
N ALA A 38 -9.10 7.00 3.92
CA ALA A 38 -8.58 6.30 2.74
C ALA A 38 -9.71 5.87 1.82
N VAL A 39 -10.79 5.33 2.36
CA VAL A 39 -11.94 4.90 1.55
C VAL A 39 -12.59 6.09 0.85
N ARG A 40 -12.82 7.19 1.59
CA ARG A 40 -13.42 8.41 1.01
C ARG A 40 -12.56 8.99 -0.11
N GLN A 41 -11.27 9.12 0.14
CA GLN A 41 -10.35 9.71 -0.84
C GLN A 41 -10.17 8.83 -2.06
N ALA A 42 -10.12 7.51 -1.87
CA ALA A 42 -10.02 6.59 -2.99
C ALA A 42 -11.24 6.71 -3.91
N GLU A 43 -12.42 6.81 -3.32
CA GLU A 43 -13.64 6.99 -4.10
C GLU A 43 -13.65 8.32 -4.87
N GLN A 44 -13.26 9.40 -4.21
CA GLN A 44 -13.28 10.73 -4.81
C GLN A 44 -12.20 10.91 -5.87
N LEU A 45 -11.00 10.45 -5.59
CA LEU A 45 -9.83 10.73 -6.43
C LEU A 45 -9.57 9.65 -7.48
N GLN A 46 -10.04 8.42 -7.26
CA GLN A 46 -9.79 7.29 -8.17
C GLN A 46 -8.31 7.21 -8.55
N PRO A 47 -7.41 7.04 -7.56
CA PRO A 47 -5.97 7.01 -7.85
C PRO A 47 -5.58 5.75 -8.62
N ASP A 48 -4.42 5.80 -9.27
CA ASP A 48 -3.88 4.62 -9.92
C ASP A 48 -3.29 3.64 -8.92
N LEU A 49 -2.69 4.17 -7.85
CA LEU A 49 -2.02 3.38 -6.82
C LEU A 49 -2.33 3.93 -5.44
N ILE A 50 -2.59 3.05 -4.51
CA ILE A 50 -2.77 3.41 -3.10
C ILE A 50 -1.70 2.67 -2.30
N ILE A 51 -0.84 3.41 -1.60
CA ILE A 51 0.14 2.83 -0.69
C ILE A 51 -0.47 2.92 0.70
N LEU A 52 -0.71 1.78 1.33
CA LEU A 52 -1.63 1.65 2.44
C LEU A 52 -1.01 0.87 3.59
N ASP A 53 -1.02 1.42 4.79
CA ASP A 53 -0.62 0.70 5.99
C ASP A 53 -1.81 -0.09 6.55
N ILE A 54 -1.53 -1.10 7.37
CA ILE A 54 -2.56 -1.93 7.99
C ILE A 54 -3.02 -1.35 9.32
N GLY A 55 -2.08 -0.91 10.15
CA GLY A 55 -2.37 -0.47 11.52
C GLY A 55 -2.92 0.95 11.59
N LEU A 56 -4.05 1.20 10.94
CA LEU A 56 -4.64 2.54 10.88
C LEU A 56 -5.73 2.70 11.93
N PRO A 57 -5.89 3.93 12.48
CA PRO A 57 -7.01 4.21 13.36
C PRO A 57 -8.34 4.28 12.59
N ASN A 58 -9.42 4.16 13.31
CA ASN A 58 -10.82 4.26 12.85
C ASN A 58 -11.27 3.08 11.98
N LEU A 59 -10.43 2.67 11.04
CA LEU A 59 -10.70 1.54 10.17
C LEU A 59 -9.35 1.01 9.73
N ASN A 60 -9.01 -0.25 10.05
CA ASN A 60 -7.70 -0.79 9.72
C ASN A 60 -7.54 -0.95 8.20
N GLY A 61 -6.27 -1.11 7.78
CA GLY A 61 -5.95 -1.16 6.35
C GLY A 61 -6.56 -2.33 5.60
N LEU A 62 -6.74 -3.48 6.26
CA LEU A 62 -7.36 -4.64 5.58
C LEU A 62 -8.82 -4.37 5.27
N GLU A 63 -9.56 -3.81 6.22
CA GLU A 63 -10.96 -3.45 6.00
C GLU A 63 -11.07 -2.32 4.98
N ALA A 64 -10.18 -1.33 5.06
CA ALA A 64 -10.15 -0.25 4.08
C ALA A 64 -9.93 -0.80 2.67
N ALA A 65 -9.00 -1.74 2.52
CA ALA A 65 -8.71 -2.34 1.21
C ALA A 65 -9.94 -3.03 0.61
N ARG A 66 -10.68 -3.76 1.44
CA ARG A 66 -11.90 -4.43 0.96
C ARG A 66 -12.93 -3.43 0.44
N LEU A 67 -13.12 -2.33 1.17
CA LEU A 67 -14.06 -1.28 0.76
C LEU A 67 -13.56 -0.53 -0.48
N ILE A 68 -12.27 -0.25 -0.54
CA ILE A 68 -11.67 0.43 -1.69
C ILE A 68 -11.84 -0.40 -2.96
N ARG A 69 -11.68 -1.72 -2.86
CA ARG A 69 -11.86 -2.60 -4.03
C ARG A 69 -13.26 -2.48 -4.62
N LYS A 70 -14.26 -2.19 -3.79
CA LYS A 70 -15.64 -2.01 -4.25
C LYS A 70 -15.87 -0.63 -4.87
N GLN A 71 -15.25 0.40 -4.30
CA GLN A 71 -15.53 1.79 -4.68
C GLN A 71 -14.56 2.35 -5.70
N ALA A 72 -13.34 1.80 -5.76
CA ALA A 72 -12.31 2.21 -6.71
C ALA A 72 -11.65 0.95 -7.28
N PRO A 73 -12.38 0.14 -8.05
CA PRO A 73 -11.87 -1.17 -8.49
C PRO A 73 -10.67 -1.09 -9.42
N GLU A 74 -10.44 0.06 -10.06
CA GLU A 74 -9.27 0.23 -10.93
C GLU A 74 -8.03 0.64 -10.17
N SER A 75 -8.16 1.08 -8.91
CA SER A 75 -7.02 1.46 -8.10
C SER A 75 -6.27 0.21 -7.64
N ARG A 76 -4.96 0.21 -7.78
CA ARG A 76 -4.12 -0.87 -7.29
C ARG A 76 -3.68 -0.54 -5.88
N ILE A 77 -3.54 -1.56 -5.04
CA ILE A 77 -3.20 -1.39 -3.63
C ILE A 77 -1.86 -2.06 -3.35
N LEU A 78 -0.94 -1.31 -2.77
CA LEU A 78 0.34 -1.81 -2.27
C LEU A 78 0.39 -1.55 -0.77
N PHE A 79 0.40 -2.63 0.02
CA PHE A 79 0.57 -2.47 1.46
C PHE A 79 2.03 -2.18 1.80
N LEU A 80 2.21 -1.26 2.74
CA LEU A 80 3.51 -0.96 3.34
C LEU A 80 3.31 -0.98 4.84
N SER A 81 3.79 -2.04 5.52
CA SER A 81 3.44 -2.29 6.91
C SER A 81 4.61 -2.87 7.69
N GLN A 82 4.60 -2.66 9.01
CA GLN A 82 5.57 -3.27 9.91
C GLN A 82 5.36 -4.77 10.09
N ASN A 83 4.18 -5.26 9.78
CA ASN A 83 3.81 -6.65 10.04
C ASN A 83 4.49 -7.60 9.07
N GLN A 84 5.14 -8.64 9.60
CA GLN A 84 5.87 -9.63 8.80
C GLN A 84 5.18 -10.99 8.77
N SER A 85 4.07 -11.14 9.48
CA SER A 85 3.36 -12.40 9.58
C SER A 85 2.73 -12.79 8.25
N TRP A 86 2.96 -14.04 7.82
CA TRP A 86 2.34 -14.56 6.61
C TRP A 86 0.82 -14.49 6.66
N ASP A 87 0.23 -14.73 7.84
CA ASP A 87 -1.23 -14.65 7.99
C ASP A 87 -1.77 -13.29 7.58
N ILE A 88 -1.07 -12.23 7.97
CA ILE A 88 -1.47 -10.87 7.63
C ILE A 88 -1.24 -10.59 6.15
N VAL A 89 -0.10 -11.03 5.62
CA VAL A 89 0.19 -10.85 4.20
C VAL A 89 -0.84 -11.58 3.33
N GLU A 90 -1.17 -12.81 3.70
CA GLU A 90 -2.19 -13.58 2.98
C GLU A 90 -3.54 -12.86 3.02
N ALA A 91 -3.93 -12.34 4.19
CA ALA A 91 -5.17 -11.59 4.32
C ALA A 91 -5.16 -10.34 3.44
N ALA A 92 -4.02 -9.66 3.34
CA ALA A 92 -3.88 -8.48 2.49
C ALA A 92 -4.06 -8.83 1.02
N LEU A 93 -3.45 -9.91 0.58
CA LEU A 93 -3.58 -10.36 -0.81
C LEU A 93 -5.01 -10.80 -1.12
N GLN A 94 -5.67 -11.48 -0.18
CA GLN A 94 -7.06 -11.88 -0.33
C GLN A 94 -8.01 -10.66 -0.34
N ALA A 95 -7.62 -9.58 0.32
CA ALA A 95 -8.40 -8.34 0.28
C ALA A 95 -8.25 -7.59 -1.05
N GLY A 96 -7.41 -8.10 -1.95
CA GLY A 96 -7.26 -7.55 -3.29
C GLY A 96 -6.01 -6.74 -3.51
N ALA A 97 -5.04 -6.79 -2.59
CA ALA A 97 -3.78 -6.06 -2.77
C ALA A 97 -2.96 -6.63 -3.90
N GLY A 98 -2.28 -5.76 -4.64
CA GLY A 98 -1.33 -6.16 -5.67
C GLY A 98 0.05 -6.44 -5.10
N GLY A 99 0.34 -6.00 -3.87
CA GLY A 99 1.64 -6.25 -3.28
C GLY A 99 1.70 -5.93 -1.80
N TYR A 100 2.79 -6.35 -1.19
CA TYR A 100 3.04 -6.17 0.24
C TYR A 100 4.52 -5.96 0.47
N VAL A 101 4.89 -4.83 1.06
CA VAL A 101 6.27 -4.51 1.44
C VAL A 101 6.33 -4.35 2.94
N VAL A 102 7.28 -5.04 3.57
CA VAL A 102 7.56 -4.87 5.00
C VAL A 102 8.37 -3.59 5.17
N LYS A 103 7.96 -2.74 6.11
CA LYS A 103 8.61 -1.44 6.31
C LYS A 103 10.13 -1.55 6.54
N ALA A 104 10.58 -2.61 7.21
CA ALA A 104 12.01 -2.83 7.43
C ALA A 104 12.81 -2.96 6.13
N HIS A 105 12.17 -3.33 5.03
CA HIS A 105 12.83 -3.51 3.73
C HIS A 105 12.45 -2.43 2.71
N ALA A 106 11.72 -1.41 3.14
CA ALA A 106 11.17 -0.41 2.22
C ALA A 106 12.26 0.33 1.44
N GLY A 107 13.42 0.56 2.04
CA GLY A 107 14.50 1.26 1.34
C GLY A 107 14.94 0.56 0.06
N LYS A 108 14.89 -0.77 0.03
CA LYS A 108 15.31 -1.56 -1.13
C LYS A 108 14.13 -1.98 -1.98
N GLU A 109 12.95 -2.20 -1.36
CA GLU A 109 11.86 -2.88 -2.04
C GLU A 109 10.74 -1.96 -2.52
N LEU A 110 10.63 -0.73 -1.98
CA LEU A 110 9.48 0.11 -2.30
C LEU A 110 9.34 0.38 -3.81
N MET A 111 10.41 0.84 -4.46
CA MET A 111 10.32 1.18 -5.88
C MET A 111 10.13 -0.04 -6.77
N PRO A 112 10.86 -1.16 -6.57
CA PRO A 112 10.56 -2.37 -7.33
C PRO A 112 9.12 -2.85 -7.14
N ALA A 113 8.59 -2.73 -5.93
CA ALA A 113 7.21 -3.12 -5.64
C ALA A 113 6.21 -2.23 -6.39
N VAL A 114 6.43 -0.91 -6.37
CA VAL A 114 5.59 0.04 -7.10
C VAL A 114 5.57 -0.31 -8.59
N GLU A 115 6.73 -0.55 -9.17
CA GLU A 115 6.83 -0.90 -10.59
C GLU A 115 6.11 -2.21 -10.90
N SER A 116 6.29 -3.24 -10.05
CA SER A 116 5.62 -4.52 -10.26
C SER A 116 4.11 -4.39 -10.20
N VAL A 117 3.61 -3.72 -9.17
CA VAL A 117 2.17 -3.57 -8.97
C VAL A 117 1.53 -2.77 -10.10
N LEU A 118 2.16 -1.67 -10.52
CA LEU A 118 1.67 -0.86 -11.64
C LEU A 118 1.72 -1.64 -12.96
N GLY A 119 2.65 -2.58 -13.08
CA GLY A 119 2.75 -3.46 -14.23
C GLY A 119 1.81 -4.67 -14.19
N GLY A 120 1.01 -4.78 -13.14
CA GLY A 120 0.06 -5.89 -12.99
C GLY A 120 0.64 -7.14 -12.38
N GLN A 121 1.85 -7.08 -11.84
CA GLN A 121 2.51 -8.23 -11.23
C GLN A 121 2.50 -8.10 -9.71
N GLN A 122 2.29 -9.23 -9.04
CA GLN A 122 2.26 -9.28 -7.58
C GLN A 122 3.67 -9.15 -7.01
N PHE A 123 3.80 -8.39 -5.92
CA PHE A 123 5.06 -8.26 -5.20
C PHE A 123 4.87 -8.61 -3.73
N VAL A 124 5.73 -9.46 -3.18
CA VAL A 124 5.72 -9.78 -1.75
C VAL A 124 7.16 -9.71 -1.24
N SER A 125 7.34 -9.01 -0.11
CA SER A 125 8.65 -8.89 0.53
C SER A 125 9.30 -10.25 0.74
N ALA A 126 10.61 -10.33 0.49
CA ALA A 126 11.37 -11.58 0.56
C ALA A 126 11.30 -12.25 1.93
N GLY A 127 11.41 -11.47 3.02
CA GLY A 127 11.38 -12.01 4.37
C GLY A 127 10.06 -12.69 4.72
N VAL A 128 8.95 -12.20 4.14
CA VAL A 128 7.64 -12.80 4.36
C VAL A 128 7.51 -14.12 3.60
N SER A 129 7.98 -14.14 2.35
CA SER A 129 7.91 -15.37 1.52
C SER A 129 8.61 -16.54 2.17
N GLU A 130 9.73 -16.30 2.83
CA GLU A 130 10.48 -17.36 3.51
C GLU A 130 9.69 -17.98 4.65
N HIS A 131 8.88 -17.21 5.32
CA HIS A 131 8.11 -17.69 6.47
C HIS A 131 7.14 -18.79 6.07
N VAL A 132 6.64 -18.78 4.86
CA VAL A 132 5.68 -19.77 4.37
C VAL A 132 6.29 -21.17 4.35
N PHE A 133 7.59 -21.26 4.15
CA PHE A 133 8.28 -22.54 3.99
C PHE A 133 9.01 -22.96 5.26
N ALA A 134 8.90 -22.20 6.30
CA ALA A 134 9.46 -22.54 7.59
C ALA A 134 8.46 -23.37 8.39
#